data_8149b8566e368108549ebdada192bf22
#
_entry.id   8149b8566e368108549ebdada192bf22
#
_cell.length_a   1.000
_cell.length_b   1.000
_cell.length_c   1.000
_cell.angle_alpha   90.00
_cell.angle_beta   90.00
_cell.angle_gamma   90.00
#
_symmetry.space_group_name_H-M   'P 1'
#
loop_
_entity.id
_entity.type
_entity.pdbx_description
1 polymer ?
#
loop_
_entity_poly.entity_id
_entity_poly.type
_entity_poly.pdbx_seq_one_letter_code
_entity_poly.pdbx_strand_id
1 'polypeptide(L)'
;MPIAIIKQGKTFTSFEFYNVFLKEIALFYKDKLKENISFSLINTTDNDVAYNKYRIDGNTLPLLLNIFEQLSSYQKTGIKLDLQNVYGHNKSLGTYELISFLNNSNFFNIAQRNSQNYLKLEPSYPIVDIGNTPLPSQNSNSTFEIDCFSLSQDDNLRLELDGLTEEEKRDKLVEYYMFKVEKRFSKLFPEFNSSKNFLQNTSNIIDYRKFYVHVLPELITNGVLHSGANTFASLYKDMYKTKISVSDNGIGFNESLNSKENLGFYKRDRLKKELSRKNNFNINSSFLIHLHSIFETLYFSMLKNRLGLFDLICNVILMLDGTFRIHTENTQLVLSKRITDTILKLYNKRKEIVKLHDEKLLGKINSEQLNIQMEILSSHALGLFLDFYEQILEKYSKDVRFSSVRFFPVKFKGVHIEVEIPN
;
A
#
# COMPACT_ATOMS: atom_id res chain seq x y z
N MET A 1 -24.78 18.50 -2.25
CA MET A 1 -24.72 17.58 -3.41
C MET A 1 -23.65 16.53 -3.06
N PRO A 2 -23.87 15.23 -3.25
CA PRO A 2 -22.88 14.22 -2.98
C PRO A 2 -21.66 14.36 -3.90
N ILE A 3 -20.46 14.01 -3.38
CA ILE A 3 -19.22 14.01 -4.16
C ILE A 3 -19.17 12.72 -4.99
N ALA A 4 -18.98 12.83 -6.30
CA ALA A 4 -18.85 11.67 -7.18
C ALA A 4 -17.44 11.06 -7.06
N ILE A 5 -17.37 9.75 -6.76
CA ILE A 5 -16.10 9.03 -6.62
C ILE A 5 -15.48 8.82 -8.01
N ILE A 6 -16.23 8.26 -8.96
CA ILE A 6 -15.75 7.92 -10.28
C ILE A 6 -16.40 8.83 -11.31
N LYS A 7 -15.57 9.50 -12.10
CA LYS A 7 -16.02 10.40 -13.16
C LYS A 7 -15.98 9.72 -14.50
N GLN A 8 -16.98 10.00 -15.34
CA GLN A 8 -17.08 9.47 -16.69
C GLN A 8 -15.81 9.68 -17.51
N GLY A 9 -15.40 8.66 -18.25
CA GLY A 9 -14.25 8.72 -19.16
C GLY A 9 -12.89 8.74 -18.48
N LYS A 10 -12.85 8.71 -17.13
CA LYS A 10 -11.61 8.62 -16.35
C LYS A 10 -11.51 7.32 -15.58
N THR A 11 -10.28 6.81 -15.43
CA THR A 11 -10.02 5.73 -14.50
C THR A 11 -9.68 6.33 -13.14
N PHE A 12 -10.43 5.96 -12.10
CA PHE A 12 -10.14 6.38 -10.74
C PHE A 12 -8.93 5.60 -10.21
N THR A 13 -7.79 6.26 -10.15
CA THR A 13 -6.50 5.72 -9.71
C THR A 13 -6.09 6.34 -8.38
N SER A 14 -5.07 5.79 -7.73
CA SER A 14 -4.49 6.42 -6.54
C SER A 14 -4.02 7.86 -6.80
N PHE A 15 -3.53 8.16 -8.00
CA PHE A 15 -3.19 9.53 -8.37
C PHE A 15 -4.42 10.46 -8.39
N GLU A 16 -5.54 10.02 -8.97
CA GLU A 16 -6.80 10.78 -8.95
C GLU A 16 -7.34 10.90 -7.52
N PHE A 17 -7.21 9.85 -6.72
CA PHE A 17 -7.56 9.88 -5.29
C PHE A 17 -6.84 11.02 -4.56
N TYR A 18 -5.51 11.07 -4.62
CA TYR A 18 -4.72 12.08 -3.90
C TYR A 18 -4.81 13.48 -4.51
N ASN A 19 -4.87 13.59 -5.82
CA ASN A 19 -4.80 14.88 -6.51
C ASN A 19 -6.15 15.57 -6.66
N VAL A 20 -7.24 14.81 -6.76
CA VAL A 20 -8.58 15.33 -7.06
C VAL A 20 -9.55 15.05 -5.91
N PHE A 21 -9.77 13.78 -5.60
CA PHE A 21 -10.82 13.35 -4.67
C PHE A 21 -10.60 13.88 -3.25
N LEU A 22 -9.40 13.78 -2.71
CA LEU A 22 -9.09 14.34 -1.39
C LEU A 22 -9.25 15.87 -1.35
N LYS A 23 -8.98 16.57 -2.45
CA LYS A 23 -9.23 18.03 -2.53
C LYS A 23 -10.71 18.36 -2.44
N GLU A 24 -11.55 17.60 -3.12
CA GLU A 24 -13.01 17.79 -3.08
C GLU A 24 -13.54 17.57 -1.65
N ILE A 25 -13.05 16.55 -0.94
CA ILE A 25 -13.36 16.32 0.47
C ILE A 25 -12.88 17.49 1.34
N ALA A 26 -11.65 17.94 1.15
CA ALA A 26 -11.09 19.06 1.93
C ALA A 26 -11.86 20.37 1.70
N LEU A 27 -12.27 20.65 0.46
CA LEU A 27 -13.09 21.81 0.11
C LEU A 27 -14.48 21.71 0.75
N PHE A 28 -15.10 20.52 0.72
CA PHE A 28 -16.39 20.34 1.40
C PHE A 28 -16.31 20.73 2.87
N TYR A 29 -15.31 20.23 3.61
CA TYR A 29 -15.18 20.56 5.03
C TYR A 29 -14.69 21.98 5.31
N LYS A 30 -14.01 22.63 4.36
CA LYS A 30 -13.68 24.05 4.49
C LYS A 30 -14.94 24.91 4.54
N ASP A 31 -15.93 24.56 3.72
CA ASP A 31 -17.16 25.34 3.60
C ASP A 31 -18.27 24.86 4.56
N LYS A 32 -18.21 23.60 4.98
CA LYS A 32 -19.31 22.89 5.66
C LYS A 32 -18.83 22.02 6.83
N LEU A 33 -18.10 22.60 7.75
CA LEU A 33 -17.44 21.91 8.90
C LEU A 33 -18.37 21.00 9.73
N LYS A 34 -19.67 21.29 9.79
CA LYS A 34 -20.65 20.56 10.63
C LYS A 34 -21.55 19.63 9.83
N GLU A 35 -21.47 19.62 8.52
CA GLU A 35 -22.31 18.77 7.69
C GLU A 35 -21.65 17.39 7.48
N ASN A 36 -22.50 16.37 7.41
CA ASN A 36 -22.03 15.02 7.05
C ASN A 36 -21.81 14.94 5.54
N ILE A 37 -20.63 14.51 5.16
CA ILE A 37 -20.31 14.28 3.75
C ILE A 37 -21.05 13.04 3.23
N SER A 38 -21.48 13.09 2.00
CA SER A 38 -22.04 11.96 1.26
C SER A 38 -21.39 11.82 -0.11
N PHE A 39 -21.38 10.62 -0.64
CA PHE A 39 -20.81 10.32 -1.93
C PHE A 39 -21.85 9.73 -2.87
N SER A 40 -21.65 9.91 -4.17
CA SER A 40 -22.24 9.08 -5.21
C SER A 40 -21.16 8.22 -5.85
N LEU A 41 -21.49 7.01 -6.26
CA LEU A 41 -20.48 6.13 -6.87
C LEU A 41 -19.98 6.70 -8.21
N ILE A 42 -20.88 7.24 -9.00
CA ILE A 42 -20.59 7.84 -10.31
C ILE A 42 -21.20 9.24 -10.41
N ASN A 43 -20.59 10.07 -11.26
CA ASN A 43 -21.23 11.31 -11.66
C ASN A 43 -22.32 11.03 -12.70
N THR A 44 -23.52 11.54 -12.46
CA THR A 44 -24.59 11.52 -13.45
C THR A 44 -24.44 12.67 -14.41
N THR A 45 -24.48 12.34 -15.71
CA THR A 45 -24.90 13.26 -16.75
C THR A 45 -26.24 12.74 -17.28
N ASP A 46 -27.22 13.61 -17.44
CA ASP A 46 -28.58 13.26 -17.87
C ASP A 46 -28.64 12.59 -19.26
N ASN A 47 -27.54 12.61 -19.98
CA ASN A 47 -27.35 11.98 -21.29
C ASN A 47 -26.48 10.71 -21.16
N ASP A 48 -26.87 9.76 -20.32
CA ASP A 48 -26.13 8.52 -20.14
C ASP A 48 -26.32 7.60 -21.36
N VAL A 49 -25.43 7.78 -22.32
CA VAL A 49 -25.40 6.97 -23.54
C VAL A 49 -24.75 5.61 -23.16
N ALA A 50 -25.18 4.55 -23.81
CA ALA A 50 -24.77 3.15 -23.62
C ALA A 50 -23.27 2.87 -23.66
N TYR A 51 -22.42 3.87 -23.88
CA TYR A 51 -20.96 3.77 -24.02
C TYR A 51 -20.16 4.39 -22.88
N ASN A 52 -20.81 4.89 -21.83
CA ASN A 52 -20.10 5.51 -20.71
C ASN A 52 -19.28 4.47 -19.95
N LYS A 53 -17.96 4.68 -19.88
CA LYS A 53 -17.04 3.81 -19.16
C LYS A 53 -16.65 4.43 -17.83
N TYR A 54 -17.07 3.77 -16.76
CA TYR A 54 -16.62 4.07 -15.40
C TYR A 54 -15.60 3.03 -14.99
N ARG A 55 -14.40 3.45 -14.62
CA ARG A 55 -13.31 2.54 -14.27
C ARG A 55 -12.66 2.92 -12.95
N ILE A 56 -12.33 1.92 -12.18
CA ILE A 56 -11.53 2.05 -10.97
C ILE A 56 -10.33 1.11 -11.04
N ASP A 57 -9.17 1.61 -10.61
CA ASP A 57 -8.00 0.76 -10.40
C ASP A 57 -8.15 0.00 -9.08
N GLY A 58 -7.95 -1.32 -9.11
CA GLY A 58 -8.04 -2.17 -7.91
C GLY A 58 -7.15 -1.70 -6.76
N ASN A 59 -5.99 -1.13 -7.05
CA ASN A 59 -5.10 -0.56 -6.04
C ASN A 59 -5.70 0.61 -5.26
N THR A 60 -6.75 1.25 -5.79
CA THR A 60 -7.39 2.39 -5.14
C THR A 60 -8.46 1.98 -4.12
N LEU A 61 -8.93 0.72 -4.15
CA LEU A 61 -9.98 0.26 -3.23
C LEU A 61 -9.56 0.27 -1.75
N PRO A 62 -8.33 -0.16 -1.37
CA PRO A 62 -7.85 0.01 0.00
C PRO A 62 -7.85 1.47 0.47
N LEU A 63 -7.54 2.42 -0.41
CA LEU A 63 -7.60 3.86 -0.10
C LEU A 63 -9.04 4.33 0.14
N LEU A 64 -10.00 3.87 -0.67
CA LEU A 64 -11.41 4.21 -0.46
C LEU A 64 -11.94 3.67 0.86
N LEU A 65 -11.63 2.42 1.20
CA LEU A 65 -12.01 1.85 2.48
C LEU A 65 -11.40 2.63 3.64
N ASN A 66 -10.15 3.00 3.49
CA ASN A 66 -9.41 3.74 4.49
C ASN A 66 -10.00 5.16 4.71
N ILE A 67 -10.28 5.91 3.66
CA ILE A 67 -10.89 7.25 3.80
C ILE A 67 -12.32 7.16 4.35
N PHE A 68 -13.10 6.15 3.99
CA PHE A 68 -14.45 5.95 4.55
C PHE A 68 -14.40 5.65 6.04
N GLU A 69 -13.43 4.85 6.50
CA GLU A 69 -13.20 4.64 7.92
C GLU A 69 -12.84 5.93 8.65
N GLN A 70 -11.90 6.72 8.12
CA GLN A 70 -11.50 7.99 8.70
C GLN A 70 -12.68 8.97 8.79
N LEU A 71 -13.42 9.12 7.71
CA LEU A 71 -14.58 10.03 7.66
C LEU A 71 -15.72 9.55 8.55
N SER A 72 -15.99 8.23 8.58
CA SER A 72 -17.00 7.64 9.47
C SER A 72 -16.67 7.89 10.93
N SER A 73 -15.41 7.73 11.31
CA SER A 73 -14.91 8.02 12.67
C SER A 73 -15.03 9.51 13.01
N TYR A 74 -14.71 10.39 12.06
CA TYR A 74 -14.83 11.83 12.23
C TYR A 74 -16.29 12.27 12.42
N GLN A 75 -17.20 11.76 11.58
CA GLN A 75 -18.63 12.09 11.62
C GLN A 75 -19.39 11.34 12.69
N LYS A 76 -18.78 10.32 13.32
CA LYS A 76 -19.44 9.39 14.27
C LYS A 76 -20.67 8.71 13.67
N THR A 77 -20.69 8.53 12.36
CA THR A 77 -21.74 7.84 11.61
C THR A 77 -21.19 7.27 10.31
N GLY A 78 -21.82 6.22 9.79
CA GLY A 78 -21.44 5.65 8.48
C GLY A 78 -21.63 6.66 7.35
N ILE A 79 -20.72 6.59 6.38
CA ILE A 79 -20.71 7.44 5.18
C ILE A 79 -21.81 6.99 4.23
N LYS A 80 -22.66 7.92 3.86
CA LYS A 80 -23.73 7.68 2.88
C LYS A 80 -23.12 7.55 1.48
N LEU A 81 -23.33 6.41 0.83
CA LEU A 81 -23.00 6.18 -0.57
C LEU A 81 -24.28 6.02 -1.38
N ASP A 82 -24.57 7.02 -2.21
CA ASP A 82 -25.73 7.02 -3.09
C ASP A 82 -25.41 6.18 -4.34
N LEU A 83 -26.23 5.15 -4.54
CA LEU A 83 -26.20 4.25 -5.69
C LEU A 83 -27.39 4.44 -6.61
N GLN A 84 -28.27 5.43 -6.40
CA GLN A 84 -29.48 5.63 -7.23
C GLN A 84 -29.14 5.76 -8.71
N ASN A 85 -28.01 6.38 -9.00
CA ASN A 85 -27.52 6.57 -10.35
C ASN A 85 -26.97 5.29 -11.01
N VAL A 86 -26.86 4.21 -10.24
CA VAL A 86 -26.31 2.94 -10.69
C VAL A 86 -27.41 1.92 -10.93
N TYR A 87 -28.59 2.12 -10.31
CA TYR A 87 -29.76 1.27 -10.47
C TYR A 87 -30.77 1.86 -11.45
N GLY A 88 -31.35 1.05 -12.31
CA GLY A 88 -32.43 1.42 -13.24
C GLY A 88 -32.32 0.72 -14.58
N HIS A 89 -33.44 0.65 -15.33
CA HIS A 89 -33.58 -0.12 -16.56
C HIS A 89 -32.73 0.39 -17.76
N ASN A 90 -32.13 1.59 -17.67
CA ASN A 90 -31.37 2.22 -18.76
C ASN A 90 -29.90 2.43 -18.43
N LYS A 91 -29.29 1.55 -17.63
CA LYS A 91 -27.90 1.73 -17.23
C LYS A 91 -26.91 1.21 -18.26
N SER A 92 -25.79 1.92 -18.38
CA SER A 92 -24.72 1.51 -19.29
C SER A 92 -24.04 0.22 -18.85
N LEU A 93 -23.51 -0.54 -19.81
CA LEU A 93 -22.73 -1.74 -19.52
C LEU A 93 -21.57 -1.44 -18.58
N GLY A 94 -20.90 -0.28 -18.73
CA GLY A 94 -19.78 0.14 -17.86
C GLY A 94 -20.18 0.34 -16.40
N THR A 95 -21.42 0.75 -16.12
CA THR A 95 -21.95 0.84 -14.76
C THR A 95 -22.13 -0.55 -14.14
N TYR A 96 -22.66 -1.50 -14.91
CA TYR A 96 -22.78 -2.88 -14.50
C TYR A 96 -21.43 -3.53 -14.22
N GLU A 97 -20.46 -3.34 -15.09
CA GLU A 97 -19.09 -3.84 -14.91
C GLU A 97 -18.46 -3.30 -13.63
N LEU A 98 -18.64 -2.00 -13.35
CA LEU A 98 -18.13 -1.37 -12.14
C LEU A 98 -18.74 -1.97 -10.87
N ILE A 99 -20.08 -2.08 -10.81
CA ILE A 99 -20.77 -2.64 -9.63
C ILE A 99 -20.41 -4.10 -9.43
N SER A 100 -20.39 -4.90 -10.51
CA SER A 100 -19.96 -6.29 -10.46
C SER A 100 -18.53 -6.42 -9.94
N PHE A 101 -17.61 -5.59 -10.41
CA PHE A 101 -16.23 -5.55 -9.93
C PHE A 101 -16.15 -5.24 -8.44
N LEU A 102 -16.85 -4.21 -7.96
CA LEU A 102 -16.85 -3.85 -6.53
C LEU A 102 -17.48 -4.93 -5.65
N ASN A 103 -18.54 -5.58 -6.11
CA ASN A 103 -19.19 -6.65 -5.38
C ASN A 103 -18.33 -7.91 -5.33
N ASN A 104 -17.81 -8.35 -6.48
CA ASN A 104 -16.97 -9.53 -6.60
C ASN A 104 -15.62 -9.37 -5.88
N SER A 105 -15.12 -8.15 -5.75
CA SER A 105 -13.90 -7.83 -5.00
C SER A 105 -14.08 -7.89 -3.49
N ASN A 106 -15.28 -8.13 -2.97
CA ASN A 106 -15.62 -8.11 -1.56
C ASN A 106 -15.65 -6.69 -0.93
N PHE A 107 -15.58 -5.63 -1.74
CA PHE A 107 -15.50 -4.23 -1.27
C PHE A 107 -16.68 -3.84 -0.38
N PHE A 108 -17.90 -4.06 -0.82
CA PHE A 108 -19.09 -3.69 -0.05
C PHE A 108 -19.23 -4.51 1.24
N ASN A 109 -18.88 -5.79 1.19
CA ASN A 109 -18.88 -6.63 2.38
C ASN A 109 -17.93 -6.13 3.46
N ILE A 110 -16.70 -5.73 3.07
CA ILE A 110 -15.72 -5.19 4.02
C ILE A 110 -16.21 -3.88 4.60
N ALA A 111 -16.72 -2.99 3.74
CA ALA A 111 -17.21 -1.68 4.16
C ALA A 111 -18.42 -1.75 5.12
N GLN A 112 -19.20 -2.85 5.09
CA GLN A 112 -20.39 -3.05 5.91
C GLN A 112 -20.20 -4.00 7.11
N ARG A 113 -19.18 -4.88 7.09
CA ARG A 113 -19.01 -5.96 8.10
C ARG A 113 -18.53 -5.48 9.46
N ASN A 114 -17.86 -4.36 9.53
CA ASN A 114 -17.34 -3.90 10.81
C ASN A 114 -18.48 -3.31 11.65
N SER A 115 -18.40 -3.55 12.95
CA SER A 115 -19.37 -3.03 13.96
C SER A 115 -19.66 -1.54 13.83
N GLN A 116 -18.88 -0.82 13.04
CA GLN A 116 -18.99 0.62 12.79
C GLN A 116 -19.69 0.97 11.47
N ASN A 117 -20.01 0.00 10.59
CA ASN A 117 -20.65 0.25 9.29
C ASN A 117 -20.14 1.50 8.59
N TYR A 118 -18.93 1.44 8.01
CA TYR A 118 -18.32 2.62 7.36
C TYR A 118 -19.16 3.18 6.23
N LEU A 119 -19.90 2.34 5.53
CA LEU A 119 -20.79 2.74 4.44
C LEU A 119 -22.26 2.44 4.76
N LYS A 120 -23.10 3.43 4.49
CA LYS A 120 -24.55 3.28 4.36
C LYS A 120 -24.89 3.39 2.89
N LEU A 121 -25.34 2.28 2.31
CA LEU A 121 -25.75 2.25 0.90
C LEU A 121 -27.19 2.73 0.75
N GLU A 122 -27.45 3.59 -0.22
CA GLU A 122 -28.81 4.02 -0.60
C GLU A 122 -29.01 3.83 -2.11
N PRO A 123 -30.05 3.08 -2.52
CA PRO A 123 -30.95 2.30 -1.69
C PRO A 123 -30.27 1.12 -1.01
N SER A 124 -30.79 0.69 0.13
CA SER A 124 -30.31 -0.46 0.90
C SER A 124 -30.67 -1.82 0.26
N TYR A 125 -30.61 -1.89 -1.07
CA TYR A 125 -30.88 -3.13 -1.77
C TYR A 125 -29.78 -4.15 -1.52
N PRO A 126 -30.12 -5.45 -1.46
CA PRO A 126 -29.09 -6.48 -1.42
C PRO A 126 -28.31 -6.44 -2.75
N ILE A 127 -27.14 -5.85 -2.71
CA ILE A 127 -26.19 -5.78 -3.84
C ILE A 127 -25.82 -7.19 -4.33
N VAL A 128 -26.08 -8.20 -3.48
CA VAL A 128 -25.93 -9.63 -3.77
C VAL A 128 -26.63 -10.05 -5.08
N ASP A 129 -27.80 -9.49 -5.41
CA ASP A 129 -28.55 -9.88 -6.60
C ASP A 129 -27.94 -9.33 -7.91
N ILE A 130 -27.14 -8.28 -7.84
CA ILE A 130 -26.49 -7.69 -9.02
C ILE A 130 -25.24 -8.50 -9.41
N GLY A 131 -24.53 -9.03 -8.42
CA GLY A 131 -23.34 -9.85 -8.63
C GLY A 131 -23.60 -11.25 -9.21
N ASN A 132 -24.82 -11.74 -9.10
CA ASN A 132 -25.21 -13.06 -9.57
C ASN A 132 -25.81 -13.08 -10.97
N THR A 133 -26.07 -11.93 -11.59
CA THR A 133 -26.41 -11.90 -13.01
C THR A 133 -25.16 -12.29 -13.81
N PRO A 134 -25.20 -13.40 -14.58
CA PRO A 134 -24.07 -13.77 -15.41
C PRO A 134 -23.85 -12.67 -16.43
N LEU A 135 -22.79 -11.87 -16.25
CA LEU A 135 -22.33 -10.99 -17.31
C LEU A 135 -21.98 -11.85 -18.53
N PRO A 136 -22.37 -11.45 -19.73
CA PRO A 136 -21.88 -12.09 -20.94
C PRO A 136 -20.35 -12.13 -20.84
N SER A 137 -19.77 -13.29 -21.03
CA SER A 137 -18.37 -13.65 -20.86
C SER A 137 -17.41 -12.60 -21.44
N GLN A 138 -17.15 -11.55 -20.71
CA GLN A 138 -16.08 -10.62 -21.02
C GLN A 138 -14.88 -11.01 -20.17
N ASN A 139 -13.91 -11.59 -20.86
CA ASN A 139 -12.51 -11.82 -20.39
C ASN A 139 -12.38 -12.20 -18.92
N SER A 140 -12.70 -13.45 -18.62
CA SER A 140 -12.57 -14.11 -17.33
C SER A 140 -11.14 -14.24 -16.78
N ASN A 141 -10.19 -13.47 -17.32
CA ASN A 141 -8.76 -13.60 -16.99
C ASN A 141 -8.25 -12.61 -15.95
N SER A 142 -9.11 -11.80 -15.35
CA SER A 142 -8.73 -10.96 -14.22
C SER A 142 -9.28 -11.51 -12.92
N THR A 143 -8.41 -11.67 -11.94
CA THR A 143 -8.77 -12.07 -10.58
C THR A 143 -8.48 -10.92 -9.64
N PHE A 144 -9.40 -10.68 -8.70
CA PHE A 144 -9.27 -9.59 -7.76
C PHE A 144 -9.87 -9.97 -6.39
N GLU A 145 -9.16 -9.61 -5.34
CA GLU A 145 -9.67 -9.73 -3.98
C GLU A 145 -9.13 -8.62 -3.08
N ILE A 146 -9.97 -8.18 -2.13
CA ILE A 146 -9.61 -7.26 -1.07
C ILE A 146 -9.97 -7.87 0.28
N ASP A 147 -9.18 -7.59 1.30
CA ASP A 147 -9.46 -7.99 2.68
C ASP A 147 -9.06 -6.91 3.69
N CYS A 148 -9.60 -7.03 4.89
CA CYS A 148 -9.33 -6.16 6.03
C CYS A 148 -8.67 -6.97 7.13
N PHE A 149 -7.58 -6.46 7.67
CA PHE A 149 -6.77 -7.08 8.71
C PHE A 149 -6.70 -6.16 9.94
N SER A 150 -6.95 -6.72 11.11
CA SER A 150 -6.91 -5.96 12.37
C SER A 150 -6.68 -6.91 13.55
N LEU A 151 -5.99 -6.43 14.58
CA LEU A 151 -5.86 -7.17 15.84
C LEU A 151 -7.19 -7.30 16.58
N SER A 152 -8.12 -6.35 16.38
CA SER A 152 -9.43 -6.37 17.05
C SER A 152 -10.38 -7.46 16.53
N GLN A 153 -10.06 -8.10 15.41
CA GLN A 153 -10.91 -9.13 14.80
C GLN A 153 -10.64 -10.54 15.32
N ASP A 154 -9.59 -10.73 16.13
CA ASP A 154 -9.20 -12.04 16.63
C ASP A 154 -8.73 -11.94 18.09
N ASP A 155 -9.65 -12.24 19.02
CA ASP A 155 -9.36 -12.15 20.45
C ASP A 155 -8.30 -13.17 20.89
N ASN A 156 -8.24 -14.35 20.26
CA ASN A 156 -7.22 -15.34 20.57
C ASN A 156 -5.84 -14.84 20.18
N LEU A 157 -5.72 -14.24 19.00
CA LEU A 157 -4.46 -13.63 18.56
C LEU A 157 -4.01 -12.52 19.52
N ARG A 158 -4.95 -11.67 19.99
CA ARG A 158 -4.62 -10.62 20.98
C ARG A 158 -4.06 -11.19 22.27
N LEU A 159 -4.68 -12.23 22.80
CA LEU A 159 -4.21 -12.91 24.01
C LEU A 159 -2.84 -13.55 23.81
N GLU A 160 -2.60 -14.13 22.63
CA GLU A 160 -1.29 -14.73 22.31
C GLU A 160 -0.17 -13.71 22.15
N LEU A 161 -0.50 -12.47 21.81
CA LEU A 161 0.47 -11.38 21.67
C LEU A 161 0.73 -10.64 22.99
N ASP A 162 -0.12 -10.85 23.99
CA ASP A 162 0.03 -10.16 25.27
C ASP A 162 1.31 -10.62 26.00
N GLY A 163 2.04 -9.66 26.55
CA GLY A 163 3.31 -9.90 27.23
C GLY A 163 4.54 -10.15 26.33
N LEU A 164 4.36 -10.25 25.00
CA LEU A 164 5.47 -10.39 24.06
C LEU A 164 6.16 -9.04 23.78
N THR A 165 7.46 -9.10 23.49
CA THR A 165 8.21 -7.94 22.96
C THR A 165 7.69 -7.53 21.56
N GLU A 166 7.98 -6.32 21.12
CA GLU A 166 7.58 -5.85 19.79
C GLU A 166 8.13 -6.72 18.65
N GLU A 167 9.30 -7.31 18.82
CA GLU A 167 9.90 -8.23 17.84
C GLU A 167 9.15 -9.56 17.78
N GLU A 168 8.89 -10.16 18.92
CA GLU A 168 8.13 -11.41 19.02
C GLU A 168 6.69 -11.25 18.50
N LYS A 169 6.02 -10.15 18.84
CA LYS A 169 4.69 -9.81 18.30
C LYS A 169 4.71 -9.78 16.79
N ARG A 170 5.72 -9.12 16.23
CA ARG A 170 5.84 -8.99 14.78
C ARG A 170 6.05 -10.34 14.10
N ASP A 171 6.99 -11.16 14.60
CA ASP A 171 7.31 -12.45 13.99
C ASP A 171 6.07 -13.37 14.02
N LYS A 172 5.35 -13.37 15.13
CA LYS A 172 4.09 -14.11 15.27
C LYS A 172 3.00 -13.60 14.32
N LEU A 173 2.89 -12.29 14.14
CA LEU A 173 1.93 -11.69 13.21
C LEU A 173 2.28 -11.98 11.75
N VAL A 174 3.55 -11.96 11.37
CA VAL A 174 3.98 -12.31 10.02
C VAL A 174 3.60 -13.75 9.71
N GLU A 175 3.88 -14.68 10.61
CA GLU A 175 3.50 -16.08 10.47
C GLU A 175 1.97 -16.24 10.37
N TYR A 176 1.22 -15.62 11.26
CA TYR A 176 -0.24 -15.66 11.26
C TYR A 176 -0.85 -15.12 9.96
N TYR A 177 -0.37 -13.96 9.48
CA TYR A 177 -0.87 -13.39 8.24
C TYR A 177 -0.37 -14.13 7.00
N MET A 178 0.77 -14.80 7.07
CA MET A 178 1.23 -15.69 6.00
C MET A 178 0.22 -16.79 5.72
N PHE A 179 -0.29 -17.46 6.75
CA PHE A 179 -1.35 -18.47 6.61
C PHE A 179 -2.67 -17.89 6.09
N LYS A 180 -3.06 -16.71 6.59
CA LYS A 180 -4.29 -16.04 6.11
C LYS A 180 -4.19 -15.63 4.65
N VAL A 181 -3.07 -15.03 4.26
CA VAL A 181 -2.80 -14.62 2.88
C VAL A 181 -2.77 -15.83 1.96
N GLU A 182 -2.05 -16.88 2.32
CA GLU A 182 -1.99 -18.11 1.52
C GLU A 182 -3.39 -18.71 1.33
N LYS A 183 -4.17 -18.85 2.38
CA LYS A 183 -5.53 -19.37 2.32
C LYS A 183 -6.47 -18.52 1.48
N ARG A 184 -6.35 -17.18 1.59
CA ARG A 184 -7.27 -16.24 0.96
C ARG A 184 -6.94 -16.03 -0.50
N PHE A 185 -5.69 -15.75 -0.80
CA PHE A 185 -5.24 -15.39 -2.14
C PHE A 185 -4.81 -16.58 -3.00
N SER A 186 -4.59 -17.78 -2.45
CA SER A 186 -4.26 -18.99 -3.22
C SER A 186 -5.35 -19.35 -4.24
N LYS A 187 -6.60 -19.00 -3.95
CA LYS A 187 -7.73 -19.21 -4.87
C LYS A 187 -7.63 -18.37 -6.13
N LEU A 188 -6.96 -17.23 -6.05
CA LEU A 188 -6.76 -16.30 -7.18
C LEU A 188 -5.63 -16.78 -8.11
N PHE A 189 -4.81 -17.69 -7.64
CA PHE A 189 -3.68 -18.26 -8.38
C PHE A 189 -3.77 -19.78 -8.41
N PRO A 190 -4.64 -20.36 -9.24
CA PRO A 190 -4.76 -21.81 -9.34
C PRO A 190 -3.44 -22.50 -9.71
N GLU A 191 -2.51 -21.79 -10.33
CA GLU A 191 -1.14 -22.23 -10.59
C GLU A 191 -0.36 -22.54 -9.30
N PHE A 192 -0.72 -21.95 -8.16
CA PHE A 192 -0.14 -22.28 -6.87
C PHE A 192 -0.46 -23.71 -6.39
N ASN A 193 -1.58 -24.26 -6.84
CA ASN A 193 -2.00 -25.61 -6.47
C ASN A 193 -1.39 -26.70 -7.36
N SER A 194 -0.80 -26.34 -8.49
CA SER A 194 -0.18 -27.29 -9.42
C SER A 194 1.33 -27.42 -9.19
N SER A 195 1.73 -27.79 -7.97
CA SER A 195 3.12 -28.02 -7.59
C SER A 195 3.83 -29.12 -8.41
N LYS A 196 3.15 -29.78 -9.33
CA LYS A 196 3.74 -30.85 -10.16
C LYS A 196 4.30 -30.41 -11.51
N ASN A 197 3.93 -29.25 -12.06
CA ASN A 197 4.36 -28.81 -13.38
C ASN A 197 5.46 -27.73 -13.36
N PHE A 198 5.77 -27.19 -12.21
CA PHE A 198 6.75 -26.10 -12.07
C PHE A 198 8.23 -26.55 -12.03
N LEU A 199 8.46 -27.85 -11.88
CA LEU A 199 9.83 -28.39 -11.69
C LEU A 199 10.57 -28.75 -12.99
N GLN A 200 9.97 -28.61 -14.17
CA GLN A 200 10.60 -29.21 -15.35
C GLN A 200 11.31 -28.26 -16.33
N ASN A 201 11.11 -26.96 -16.31
CA ASN A 201 11.82 -26.14 -17.31
C ASN A 201 11.97 -24.67 -16.92
N THR A 202 12.74 -24.28 -15.93
CA THR A 202 13.47 -23.00 -16.06
C THR A 202 14.25 -22.68 -14.77
N SER A 203 15.52 -22.55 -14.89
CA SER A 203 16.46 -22.02 -13.89
C SER A 203 16.27 -20.52 -13.57
N ASN A 204 15.27 -19.87 -14.13
CA ASN A 204 15.00 -18.44 -13.99
C ASN A 204 13.53 -18.07 -13.66
N ILE A 205 12.70 -19.02 -13.31
CA ILE A 205 11.35 -18.67 -12.84
C ILE A 205 11.50 -18.22 -11.39
N ILE A 206 11.42 -16.92 -11.21
CA ILE A 206 11.22 -16.29 -9.93
C ILE A 206 9.97 -16.94 -9.32
N ASP A 207 10.14 -17.52 -8.16
CA ASP A 207 9.03 -18.11 -7.42
C ASP A 207 8.12 -16.99 -6.91
N TYR A 208 7.21 -16.53 -7.78
CA TYR A 208 6.22 -15.50 -7.47
C TYR A 208 5.44 -15.84 -6.20
N ARG A 209 5.23 -17.14 -5.92
CA ARG A 209 4.59 -17.61 -4.70
C ARG A 209 5.36 -17.15 -3.46
N LYS A 210 6.69 -17.31 -3.44
CA LYS A 210 7.52 -16.83 -2.32
C LYS A 210 7.39 -15.33 -2.14
N PHE A 211 7.34 -14.59 -3.24
CA PHE A 211 7.16 -13.16 -3.18
C PHE A 211 5.84 -12.76 -2.50
N TYR A 212 4.70 -13.31 -2.93
CA TYR A 212 3.40 -12.97 -2.36
C TYR A 212 3.25 -13.47 -0.92
N VAL A 213 3.76 -14.66 -0.62
CA VAL A 213 3.69 -15.27 0.70
C VAL A 213 4.57 -14.54 1.72
N HIS A 214 5.61 -13.83 1.29
CA HIS A 214 6.49 -13.09 2.19
C HIS A 214 6.23 -11.58 2.20
N VAL A 215 5.96 -10.99 1.04
CA VAL A 215 5.81 -9.53 0.90
C VAL A 215 4.51 -9.03 1.52
N LEU A 216 3.40 -9.65 1.16
CA LEU A 216 2.09 -9.17 1.58
C LEU A 216 1.89 -9.31 3.10
N PRO A 217 2.25 -10.44 3.76
CA PRO A 217 2.20 -10.54 5.22
C PRO A 217 3.05 -9.50 5.94
N GLU A 218 4.25 -9.20 5.43
CA GLU A 218 5.11 -8.17 5.99
C GLU A 218 4.47 -6.77 5.93
N LEU A 219 3.87 -6.43 4.78
CA LEU A 219 3.17 -5.16 4.62
C LEU A 219 1.94 -5.06 5.52
N ILE A 220 1.15 -6.13 5.60
CA ILE A 220 -0.03 -6.21 6.48
C ILE A 220 0.40 -6.10 7.95
N THR A 221 1.41 -6.85 8.36
CA THR A 221 1.94 -6.81 9.74
C THR A 221 2.41 -5.41 10.11
N ASN A 222 3.15 -4.74 9.22
CA ASN A 222 3.58 -3.37 9.46
C ASN A 222 2.37 -2.42 9.63
N GLY A 223 1.36 -2.55 8.78
CA GLY A 223 0.13 -1.77 8.91
C GLY A 223 -0.57 -2.02 10.24
N VAL A 224 -0.82 -3.27 10.59
CA VAL A 224 -1.55 -3.65 11.81
C VAL A 224 -0.81 -3.27 13.09
N LEU A 225 0.51 -3.49 13.17
CA LEU A 225 1.32 -3.17 14.35
C LEU A 225 1.46 -1.67 14.58
N HIS A 226 1.66 -0.91 13.51
CA HIS A 226 1.95 0.52 13.65
C HIS A 226 0.70 1.39 13.63
N SER A 227 -0.43 0.86 13.15
CA SER A 227 -1.65 1.64 13.07
C SER A 227 -2.51 1.55 14.33
N GLY A 228 -2.52 0.42 15.01
CA GLY A 228 -3.56 0.10 16.00
C GLY A 228 -4.97 0.11 15.39
N ALA A 229 -5.08 0.21 14.06
CA ALA A 229 -6.28 0.38 13.27
C ALA A 229 -6.38 -0.71 12.19
N ASN A 230 -7.40 -0.61 11.35
CA ASN A 230 -7.55 -1.54 10.23
C ASN A 230 -6.50 -1.31 9.13
N THR A 231 -6.05 -2.41 8.56
CA THR A 231 -5.20 -2.45 7.39
C THR A 231 -5.95 -3.12 6.25
N PHE A 232 -6.14 -2.42 5.15
CA PHE A 232 -6.82 -2.92 3.96
C PHE A 232 -5.78 -3.34 2.94
N ALA A 233 -5.91 -4.56 2.42
CA ALA A 233 -5.01 -5.08 1.39
C ALA A 233 -5.78 -5.62 0.20
N SER A 234 -5.28 -5.37 -1.00
CA SER A 234 -5.84 -5.89 -2.24
C SER A 234 -4.79 -6.56 -3.10
N LEU A 235 -5.23 -7.58 -3.82
CA LEU A 235 -4.47 -8.26 -4.84
C LEU A 235 -5.30 -8.32 -6.13
N TYR A 236 -4.72 -7.82 -7.20
CA TYR A 236 -5.31 -7.86 -8.55
C TYR A 236 -4.32 -8.51 -9.51
N LYS A 237 -4.79 -9.42 -10.34
CA LYS A 237 -4.03 -10.02 -11.42
C LYS A 237 -4.84 -10.00 -12.70
N ASP A 238 -4.24 -9.57 -13.79
CA ASP A 238 -4.75 -9.73 -15.14
C ASP A 238 -3.68 -10.41 -16.01
N MET A 239 -3.91 -10.48 -17.31
CA MET A 239 -3.00 -11.09 -18.27
C MET A 239 -1.65 -10.35 -18.37
N TYR A 240 -1.59 -9.07 -18.04
CA TYR A 240 -0.42 -8.22 -18.25
C TYR A 240 0.34 -7.92 -16.98
N LYS A 241 -0.33 -7.89 -15.84
CA LYS A 241 0.26 -7.43 -14.60
C LYS A 241 -0.44 -7.95 -13.35
N THR A 242 0.35 -8.01 -12.30
CA THR A 242 -0.12 -8.22 -10.93
C THR A 242 0.06 -6.94 -10.14
N LYS A 243 -0.96 -6.55 -9.40
CA LYS A 243 -0.94 -5.38 -8.53
C LYS A 243 -1.27 -5.77 -7.10
N ILE A 244 -0.50 -5.22 -6.16
CA ILE A 244 -0.73 -5.34 -4.73
C ILE A 244 -0.88 -3.93 -4.16
N SER A 245 -1.79 -3.76 -3.25
CA SER A 245 -1.98 -2.50 -2.55
C SER A 245 -2.30 -2.77 -1.09
N VAL A 246 -1.64 -2.05 -0.19
CA VAL A 246 -1.88 -2.09 1.25
C VAL A 246 -2.03 -0.67 1.77
N SER A 247 -3.09 -0.40 2.51
CA SER A 247 -3.37 0.90 3.11
C SER A 247 -3.78 0.76 4.56
N ASP A 248 -3.16 1.52 5.45
CA ASP A 248 -3.49 1.57 6.87
C ASP A 248 -3.89 2.98 7.33
N ASN A 249 -4.58 3.04 8.45
CA ASN A 249 -5.00 4.27 9.15
C ASN A 249 -4.02 4.71 10.24
N GLY A 250 -2.77 4.25 10.15
CA GLY A 250 -1.79 4.40 11.21
C GLY A 250 -1.24 5.80 11.43
N ILE A 251 -0.27 5.84 12.31
CA ILE A 251 0.44 7.07 12.69
C ILE A 251 1.43 7.56 11.61
N GLY A 252 1.61 6.79 10.52
CA GLY A 252 2.57 7.11 9.47
C GLY A 252 4.04 6.89 9.87
N PHE A 253 4.94 7.06 8.91
CA PHE A 253 6.37 6.77 9.13
C PHE A 253 7.03 7.71 10.12
N ASN A 254 6.73 9.00 10.08
CA ASN A 254 7.41 9.97 10.93
C ASN A 254 7.17 9.71 12.42
N GLU A 255 5.94 9.45 12.81
CA GLU A 255 5.60 9.15 14.21
C GLU A 255 6.09 7.78 14.62
N SER A 256 5.97 6.77 13.75
CA SER A 256 6.51 5.42 13.99
C SER A 256 8.02 5.42 14.23
N LEU A 257 8.77 6.28 13.56
CA LEU A 257 10.22 6.42 13.78
C LEU A 257 10.56 7.13 15.09
N ASN A 258 9.70 8.01 15.60
CA ASN A 258 9.92 8.69 16.88
C ASN A 258 9.89 7.72 18.07
N SER A 259 9.13 6.64 17.96
CA SER A 259 9.01 5.61 18.99
C SER A 259 10.14 4.55 18.96
N LYS A 260 11.03 4.59 17.96
CA LYS A 260 12.09 3.58 17.81
C LYS A 260 13.37 4.01 18.50
N GLU A 261 13.97 3.08 19.22
CA GLU A 261 15.28 3.28 19.84
C GLU A 261 16.37 3.47 18.76
N ASN A 262 17.34 4.32 19.08
CA ASN A 262 18.54 4.45 18.27
C ASN A 262 19.36 3.16 18.37
N LEU A 263 19.61 2.51 17.26
CA LEU A 263 20.62 1.46 17.19
C LEU A 263 22.00 2.09 17.35
N GLY A 264 22.95 1.41 17.98
CA GLY A 264 24.30 1.96 18.24
C GLY A 264 24.99 2.50 16.98
N PHE A 265 24.76 1.87 15.84
CA PHE A 265 25.28 2.23 14.51
C PHE A 265 24.32 3.08 13.67
N TYR A 266 23.08 3.36 14.12
CA TYR A 266 22.09 4.19 13.43
C TYR A 266 21.81 5.44 14.26
N LYS A 267 22.15 6.60 13.72
CA LYS A 267 21.89 7.92 14.32
C LYS A 267 20.94 8.72 13.45
N ARG A 268 19.69 8.80 13.87
CA ARG A 268 18.60 9.45 13.14
C ARG A 268 18.92 10.90 12.77
N ASP A 269 19.44 11.68 13.70
CA ASP A 269 19.74 13.08 13.49
C ASP A 269 20.85 13.28 12.44
N ARG A 270 21.84 12.37 12.39
CA ARG A 270 22.88 12.40 11.36
C ARG A 270 22.28 12.21 9.97
N LEU A 271 21.42 11.20 9.80
CA LEU A 271 20.76 10.92 8.52
C LEU A 271 19.91 12.12 8.07
N LYS A 272 19.06 12.66 8.96
CA LYS A 272 18.22 13.83 8.66
C LYS A 272 19.04 15.05 8.22
N LYS A 273 20.14 15.30 8.91
CA LYS A 273 21.05 16.41 8.58
C LYS A 273 21.67 16.23 7.20
N GLU A 274 22.14 15.03 6.88
CA GLU A 274 22.73 14.74 5.57
C GLU A 274 21.69 14.81 4.44
N LEU A 275 20.48 14.24 4.62
CA LEU A 275 19.37 14.37 3.66
C LEU A 275 19.02 15.84 3.40
N SER A 276 18.98 16.66 4.46
CA SER A 276 18.68 18.09 4.34
C SER A 276 19.76 18.86 3.58
N ARG A 277 21.05 18.49 3.73
CA ARG A 277 22.17 19.10 3.00
C ARG A 277 22.15 18.81 1.50
N LYS A 278 21.58 17.67 1.13
CA LYS A 278 21.44 17.22 -0.28
C LYS A 278 20.24 17.85 -0.99
N ASN A 279 19.42 18.66 -0.30
CA ASN A 279 18.27 19.30 -0.91
C ASN A 279 18.65 20.58 -1.67
N ASN A 280 19.08 20.43 -2.92
CA ASN A 280 19.40 21.51 -3.84
C ASN A 280 18.20 22.00 -4.69
N PHE A 281 16.98 21.48 -4.43
CA PHE A 281 15.82 21.57 -5.32
C PHE A 281 14.71 22.45 -4.76
N ASN A 282 14.89 23.54 -4.17
CA ASN A 282 13.83 24.50 -3.73
C ASN A 282 12.46 23.86 -3.36
N ILE A 283 12.48 22.69 -2.73
CA ILE A 283 11.30 22.00 -2.26
C ILE A 283 10.94 22.55 -0.88
N ASN A 284 9.66 22.86 -0.67
CA ASN A 284 9.20 23.37 0.62
C ASN A 284 9.54 22.36 1.74
N SER A 285 10.09 22.87 2.83
CA SER A 285 10.53 22.07 3.98
C SER A 285 9.41 21.21 4.58
N SER A 286 8.16 21.66 4.53
CA SER A 286 7.02 20.89 5.01
C SER A 286 6.78 19.57 4.22
N PHE A 287 7.08 19.57 2.94
CA PHE A 287 7.00 18.35 2.11
C PHE A 287 8.20 17.43 2.33
N LEU A 288 9.37 18.02 2.57
CA LEU A 288 10.59 17.26 2.80
C LEU A 288 10.55 16.41 4.06
N ILE A 289 9.85 16.85 5.12
CA ILE A 289 9.71 16.09 6.35
C ILE A 289 9.16 14.69 6.08
N HIS A 290 8.12 14.59 5.26
CA HIS A 290 7.50 13.29 4.94
C HIS A 290 8.35 12.49 3.95
N LEU A 291 9.01 13.13 3.00
CA LEU A 291 9.97 12.47 2.12
C LEU A 291 11.15 11.90 2.93
N HIS A 292 11.73 12.69 3.84
CA HIS A 292 12.78 12.23 4.72
C HIS A 292 12.35 11.05 5.59
N SER A 293 11.10 11.03 6.10
CA SER A 293 10.60 9.91 6.89
C SER A 293 10.49 8.62 6.08
N ILE A 294 10.14 8.70 4.79
CA ILE A 294 10.19 7.55 3.88
C ILE A 294 11.64 7.04 3.75
N PHE A 295 12.57 7.93 3.41
CA PHE A 295 13.97 7.55 3.22
C PHE A 295 14.60 7.03 4.52
N GLU A 296 14.29 7.63 5.65
CA GLU A 296 14.73 7.18 6.97
C GLU A 296 14.21 5.75 7.27
N THR A 297 12.94 5.48 6.98
CA THR A 297 12.36 4.13 7.14
C THR A 297 13.06 3.12 6.24
N LEU A 298 13.36 3.46 5.00
CA LEU A 298 14.08 2.60 4.06
C LEU A 298 15.50 2.32 4.55
N TYR A 299 16.23 3.35 4.97
CA TYR A 299 17.59 3.19 5.49
C TYR A 299 17.61 2.34 6.76
N PHE A 300 16.71 2.61 7.71
CA PHE A 300 16.56 1.82 8.91
C PHE A 300 16.22 0.36 8.61
N SER A 301 15.33 0.11 7.65
CA SER A 301 15.00 -1.23 7.16
C SER A 301 16.20 -1.94 6.57
N MET A 302 17.06 -1.23 5.83
CA MET A 302 18.27 -1.78 5.24
C MET A 302 19.30 -2.25 6.27
N LEU A 303 19.35 -1.62 7.45
CA LEU A 303 20.34 -1.93 8.49
C LEU A 303 19.95 -3.09 9.41
N LYS A 304 18.68 -3.55 9.38
CA LYS A 304 18.19 -4.63 10.24
C LYS A 304 18.66 -6.01 9.78
N ASN A 305 18.59 -6.98 10.70
CA ASN A 305 18.93 -8.38 10.41
C ASN A 305 17.85 -9.14 9.63
N ARG A 306 16.64 -8.63 9.54
CA ARG A 306 15.46 -9.30 8.96
C ARG A 306 14.97 -8.61 7.69
N LEU A 307 14.15 -9.32 6.91
CA LEU A 307 13.44 -8.76 5.77
C LEU A 307 12.60 -7.56 6.19
N GLY A 308 12.55 -6.55 5.33
CA GLY A 308 11.79 -5.34 5.59
C GLY A 308 11.46 -4.59 4.31
N LEU A 309 10.94 -3.38 4.45
CA LEU A 309 10.48 -2.57 3.32
C LEU A 309 11.55 -2.36 2.24
N PHE A 310 12.82 -2.21 2.64
CA PHE A 310 13.92 -2.07 1.69
C PHE A 310 14.13 -3.34 0.85
N ASP A 311 14.07 -4.52 1.47
CA ASP A 311 14.22 -5.80 0.78
C ASP A 311 13.06 -6.04 -0.19
N LEU A 312 11.83 -5.61 0.17
CA LEU A 312 10.67 -5.67 -0.72
C LEU A 312 10.87 -4.82 -1.98
N ILE A 313 11.39 -3.62 -1.83
CA ILE A 313 11.72 -2.74 -2.95
C ILE A 313 12.78 -3.38 -3.85
N CYS A 314 13.84 -3.94 -3.26
CA CYS A 314 14.87 -4.64 -4.02
C CYS A 314 14.27 -5.79 -4.84
N ASN A 315 13.43 -6.61 -4.25
CA ASN A 315 12.78 -7.72 -4.94
C ASN A 315 11.90 -7.23 -6.10
N VAL A 316 11.08 -6.19 -5.87
CA VAL A 316 10.21 -5.65 -6.92
C VAL A 316 11.01 -5.05 -8.09
N ILE A 317 12.04 -4.25 -7.78
CA ILE A 317 12.78 -3.51 -8.82
C ILE A 317 13.81 -4.39 -9.53
N LEU A 318 14.57 -5.22 -8.78
CA LEU A 318 15.69 -5.98 -9.33
C LEU A 318 15.28 -7.34 -9.90
N MET A 319 14.28 -7.98 -9.27
CA MET A 319 13.93 -9.37 -9.62
C MET A 319 12.66 -9.44 -10.48
N LEU A 320 11.73 -8.47 -10.31
CA LEU A 320 10.42 -8.53 -10.94
C LEU A 320 10.17 -7.41 -11.96
N ASP A 321 11.15 -6.56 -12.20
CA ASP A 321 11.05 -5.41 -13.13
C ASP A 321 9.82 -4.52 -12.86
N GLY A 322 9.40 -4.49 -11.62
CA GLY A 322 8.16 -3.86 -11.19
C GLY A 322 8.29 -2.39 -10.83
N THR A 323 7.20 -1.83 -10.36
CA THR A 323 7.10 -0.48 -9.80
C THR A 323 6.62 -0.55 -8.36
N PHE A 324 7.27 0.21 -7.48
CA PHE A 324 6.94 0.33 -6.08
C PHE A 324 6.57 1.77 -5.76
N ARG A 325 5.42 2.00 -5.12
CA ARG A 325 4.97 3.33 -4.69
C ARG A 325 4.72 3.33 -3.20
N ILE A 326 5.20 4.35 -2.53
CA ILE A 326 5.00 4.56 -1.09
C ILE A 326 4.38 5.94 -0.91
N HIS A 327 3.26 6.00 -0.23
CA HIS A 327 2.62 7.26 0.15
C HIS A 327 2.47 7.36 1.66
N THR A 328 2.82 8.51 2.21
CA THR A 328 2.57 8.89 3.59
C THR A 328 2.25 10.39 3.65
N GLU A 329 1.23 10.75 4.41
CA GLU A 329 0.77 12.13 4.56
C GLU A 329 0.42 12.76 3.19
N ASN A 330 1.23 13.66 2.69
CA ASN A 330 1.05 14.32 1.38
C ASN A 330 2.18 14.04 0.40
N THR A 331 3.00 13.04 0.66
CA THR A 331 4.19 12.72 -0.12
C THR A 331 4.12 11.29 -0.66
N GLN A 332 4.37 11.13 -1.95
CA GLN A 332 4.51 9.84 -2.61
C GLN A 332 5.87 9.70 -3.25
N LEU A 333 6.55 8.58 -2.97
CA LEU A 333 7.75 8.13 -3.64
C LEU A 333 7.39 7.05 -4.67
N VAL A 334 7.90 7.18 -5.90
CA VAL A 334 7.69 6.23 -7.00
C VAL A 334 9.03 5.67 -7.44
N LEU A 335 9.23 4.39 -7.24
CA LEU A 335 10.43 3.65 -7.60
C LEU A 335 10.12 2.67 -8.73
N SER A 336 11.00 2.61 -9.73
CA SER A 336 10.85 1.75 -10.90
C SER A 336 12.22 1.36 -11.46
N LYS A 337 12.26 0.59 -12.53
CA LYS A 337 13.50 0.16 -13.20
C LYS A 337 14.48 1.29 -13.56
N ARG A 338 14.05 2.55 -13.55
CA ARG A 338 14.93 3.71 -13.81
C ARG A 338 16.05 3.90 -12.79
N ILE A 339 15.96 3.20 -11.66
CA ILE A 339 16.93 3.29 -10.56
C ILE A 339 17.58 1.95 -10.24
N THR A 340 17.50 0.98 -11.15
CA THR A 340 17.98 -0.40 -10.95
C THR A 340 19.44 -0.44 -10.51
N ASP A 341 20.32 0.31 -11.17
CA ASP A 341 21.77 0.30 -10.86
C ASP A 341 22.04 0.80 -9.44
N THR A 342 21.33 1.83 -9.01
CA THR A 342 21.50 2.38 -7.67
C THR A 342 20.95 1.42 -6.59
N ILE A 343 19.80 0.84 -6.85
CA ILE A 343 19.21 -0.16 -5.95
C ILE A 343 20.11 -1.42 -5.89
N LEU A 344 20.72 -1.82 -6.98
CA LEU A 344 21.65 -2.97 -7.00
C LEU A 344 22.88 -2.73 -6.10
N LYS A 345 23.47 -1.52 -6.15
CA LYS A 345 24.59 -1.16 -5.28
C LYS A 345 24.18 -1.23 -3.80
N LEU A 346 23.02 -0.66 -3.46
CA LEU A 346 22.47 -0.72 -2.09
C LEU A 346 22.15 -2.15 -1.66
N TYR A 347 21.59 -2.96 -2.56
CA TYR A 347 21.28 -4.38 -2.31
C TYR A 347 22.54 -5.21 -2.00
N ASN A 348 23.65 -4.95 -2.70
CA ASN A 348 24.92 -5.60 -2.40
C ASN A 348 25.42 -5.24 -0.99
N LYS A 349 25.29 -3.96 -0.60
CA LYS A 349 25.59 -3.56 0.80
C LYS A 349 24.64 -4.18 1.82
N ARG A 350 23.35 -4.31 1.47
CA ARG A 350 22.39 -5.03 2.29
C ARG A 350 22.80 -6.48 2.54
N LYS A 351 23.32 -7.19 1.52
CA LYS A 351 23.82 -8.56 1.68
C LYS A 351 25.02 -8.64 2.66
N GLU A 352 25.93 -7.68 2.60
CA GLU A 352 27.06 -7.61 3.54
C GLU A 352 26.56 -7.43 4.99
N ILE A 353 25.54 -6.56 5.18
CA ILE A 353 24.92 -6.31 6.50
C ILE A 353 24.24 -7.57 7.03
N VAL A 354 23.42 -8.25 6.21
CA VAL A 354 22.76 -9.50 6.59
C VAL A 354 23.78 -10.56 7.00
N LYS A 355 24.85 -10.70 6.20
CA LYS A 355 25.93 -11.65 6.50
C LYS A 355 26.57 -11.41 7.88
N LEU A 356 26.79 -10.14 8.27
CA LEU A 356 27.32 -9.84 9.60
C LEU A 356 26.36 -10.23 10.72
N HIS A 357 25.07 -10.00 10.53
CA HIS A 357 24.07 -10.44 11.50
C HIS A 357 24.03 -11.97 11.62
N ASP A 358 24.14 -12.68 10.49
CA ASP A 358 24.21 -14.15 10.48
C ASP A 358 25.46 -14.66 11.16
N GLU A 359 26.62 -14.03 10.97
CA GLU A 359 27.87 -14.37 11.65
C GLU A 359 27.77 -14.22 13.17
N LYS A 360 27.03 -13.20 13.65
CA LYS A 360 26.70 -13.03 15.07
C LYS A 360 25.80 -14.16 15.57
N LEU A 361 24.73 -14.48 14.82
CA LEU A 361 23.79 -15.55 15.18
C LEU A 361 24.49 -16.90 15.28
N LEU A 362 25.46 -17.14 14.40
CA LEU A 362 26.31 -18.35 14.39
C LEU A 362 27.42 -18.33 15.46
N GLY A 363 27.52 -17.29 16.28
CA GLY A 363 28.55 -17.15 17.31
C GLY A 363 29.98 -16.92 16.79
N LYS A 364 30.14 -16.57 15.50
CA LYS A 364 31.45 -16.31 14.88
C LYS A 364 32.02 -14.95 15.29
N ILE A 365 31.16 -13.99 15.60
CA ILE A 365 31.51 -12.66 16.11
C ILE A 365 30.68 -12.35 17.35
N ASN A 366 31.24 -11.56 18.25
CA ASN A 366 30.53 -11.07 19.43
C ASN A 366 29.78 -9.74 19.14
N SER A 367 28.99 -9.24 20.09
CA SER A 367 28.19 -8.02 19.94
C SER A 367 29.03 -6.76 19.72
N GLU A 368 30.23 -6.69 20.32
CA GLU A 368 31.14 -5.56 20.15
C GLU A 368 31.74 -5.53 18.74
N GLN A 369 32.20 -6.68 18.27
CA GLN A 369 32.70 -6.84 16.89
C GLN A 369 31.63 -6.52 15.86
N LEU A 370 30.37 -6.97 16.08
CA LEU A 370 29.24 -6.61 15.23
C LEU A 370 29.07 -5.09 15.18
N ASN A 371 29.03 -4.40 16.32
CA ASN A 371 28.83 -2.96 16.37
C ASN A 371 29.92 -2.19 15.63
N ILE A 372 31.18 -2.56 15.79
CA ILE A 372 32.30 -1.93 15.09
C ILE A 372 32.17 -2.12 13.58
N GLN A 373 31.91 -3.34 13.13
CA GLN A 373 31.79 -3.64 11.69
C GLN A 373 30.53 -2.99 11.10
N MET A 374 29.43 -2.97 11.82
CA MET A 374 28.20 -2.30 11.42
C MET A 374 28.36 -0.78 11.33
N GLU A 375 29.16 -0.15 12.18
CA GLU A 375 29.44 1.29 12.09
C GLU A 375 30.17 1.63 10.79
N ILE A 376 31.15 0.82 10.41
CA ILE A 376 31.89 0.97 9.15
C ILE A 376 30.95 0.77 7.94
N LEU A 377 30.21 -0.34 7.94
CA LEU A 377 29.30 -0.67 6.81
C LEU A 377 28.16 0.33 6.69
N SER A 378 27.56 0.76 7.81
CA SER A 378 26.49 1.74 7.78
C SER A 378 26.99 3.10 7.26
N SER A 379 28.23 3.51 7.57
CA SER A 379 28.81 4.73 7.00
C SER A 379 29.00 4.65 5.49
N HIS A 380 29.47 3.50 4.96
CA HIS A 380 29.57 3.30 3.52
C HIS A 380 28.18 3.23 2.86
N ALA A 381 27.24 2.51 3.49
CA ALA A 381 25.87 2.41 3.02
C ALA A 381 25.18 3.78 3.01
N LEU A 382 25.49 4.66 3.98
CA LEU A 382 24.95 6.01 4.02
C LEU A 382 25.34 6.82 2.78
N GLY A 383 26.60 6.74 2.35
CA GLY A 383 27.04 7.43 1.12
C GLY A 383 26.20 7.02 -0.08
N LEU A 384 26.11 5.71 -0.34
CA LEU A 384 25.29 5.17 -1.45
C LEU A 384 23.80 5.54 -1.30
N PHE A 385 23.29 5.60 -0.07
CA PHE A 385 21.91 5.94 0.20
C PHE A 385 21.62 7.43 -0.05
N LEU A 386 22.58 8.30 0.22
CA LEU A 386 22.50 9.72 -0.12
C LEU A 386 22.56 9.94 -1.64
N ASP A 387 23.39 9.18 -2.37
CA ASP A 387 23.40 9.20 -3.82
C ASP A 387 22.05 8.73 -4.39
N PHE A 388 21.44 7.70 -3.79
CA PHE A 388 20.09 7.28 -4.14
C PHE A 388 19.05 8.38 -3.92
N TYR A 389 19.09 9.07 -2.80
CA TYR A 389 18.21 10.20 -2.50
C TYR A 389 18.38 11.33 -3.51
N GLU A 390 19.61 11.72 -3.81
CA GLU A 390 19.94 12.73 -4.81
C GLU A 390 19.39 12.36 -6.19
N GLN A 391 19.62 11.13 -6.63
CA GLN A 391 19.11 10.62 -7.91
C GLN A 391 17.57 10.65 -8.00
N ILE A 392 16.88 10.39 -6.88
CA ILE A 392 15.42 10.49 -6.84
C ILE A 392 14.97 11.95 -6.98
N LEU A 393 15.67 12.89 -6.33
CA LEU A 393 15.37 14.32 -6.46
C LEU A 393 15.68 14.87 -7.85
N GLU A 394 16.75 14.44 -8.48
CA GLU A 394 17.08 14.81 -9.87
C GLU A 394 15.97 14.41 -10.86
N LYS A 395 15.27 13.30 -10.58
CA LYS A 395 14.10 12.86 -11.35
C LYS A 395 12.79 13.50 -10.89
N TYR A 396 12.85 14.46 -9.98
CA TYR A 396 11.69 15.26 -9.59
C TYR A 396 11.32 16.21 -10.73
N SER A 397 10.04 16.18 -11.12
CA SER A 397 9.49 17.03 -12.18
C SER A 397 8.26 17.77 -11.65
N LYS A 398 8.02 18.96 -12.18
CA LYS A 398 6.78 19.71 -11.93
C LYS A 398 5.54 18.99 -12.47
N ASP A 399 5.69 18.17 -13.51
CA ASP A 399 4.61 17.27 -13.93
C ASP A 399 4.56 16.06 -13.01
N VAL A 400 3.60 16.11 -12.10
CA VAL A 400 3.41 15.11 -11.05
C VAL A 400 3.23 13.69 -11.61
N ARG A 401 2.76 13.53 -12.84
CA ARG A 401 2.55 12.21 -13.47
C ARG A 401 3.86 11.48 -13.76
N PHE A 402 4.93 12.22 -14.06
CA PHE A 402 6.23 11.66 -14.46
C PHE A 402 7.30 11.77 -13.38
N SER A 403 6.97 12.38 -12.25
CA SER A 403 7.90 12.57 -11.15
C SER A 403 8.14 11.29 -10.34
N SER A 404 9.39 11.10 -9.90
CA SER A 404 9.73 10.08 -8.90
C SER A 404 9.27 10.47 -7.49
N VAL A 405 9.08 11.75 -7.22
CA VAL A 405 8.53 12.28 -5.97
C VAL A 405 7.31 13.13 -6.31
N ARG A 406 6.21 12.88 -5.63
CA ARG A 406 4.97 13.62 -5.82
C ARG A 406 4.53 14.21 -4.49
N PHE A 407 4.17 15.50 -4.53
CA PHE A 407 3.61 16.19 -3.39
C PHE A 407 2.16 16.57 -3.70
N PHE A 408 1.28 16.22 -2.77
CA PHE A 408 -0.16 16.47 -2.91
C PHE A 408 -0.60 17.60 -1.96
N PRO A 409 -1.64 18.33 -2.31
CA PRO A 409 -2.07 19.49 -1.51
C PRO A 409 -2.78 19.12 -0.21
N VAL A 410 -3.30 17.90 -0.10
CA VAL A 410 -4.05 17.41 1.05
C VAL A 410 -3.31 16.23 1.65
N LYS A 411 -3.19 16.24 2.98
CA LYS A 411 -2.64 15.13 3.73
C LYS A 411 -3.65 13.99 3.84
N PHE A 412 -3.15 12.78 3.75
CA PHE A 412 -3.89 11.55 3.96
C PHE A 412 -3.23 10.77 5.09
N LYS A 413 -3.98 10.48 6.15
CA LYS A 413 -3.45 9.80 7.33
C LYS A 413 -3.12 8.34 7.02
N GLY A 414 -2.00 7.86 7.56
CA GLY A 414 -1.52 6.48 7.42
C GLY A 414 -0.48 6.31 6.32
N VAL A 415 -0.28 5.05 5.95
CA VAL A 415 0.65 4.66 4.88
C VAL A 415 -0.12 3.90 3.82
N HIS A 416 0.22 4.18 2.56
CA HIS A 416 -0.29 3.42 1.43
C HIS A 416 0.86 2.96 0.55
N ILE A 417 0.90 1.66 0.28
CA ILE A 417 1.92 1.03 -0.56
C ILE A 417 1.24 0.36 -1.74
N GLU A 418 1.76 0.62 -2.93
CA GLU A 418 1.36 -0.05 -4.17
C GLU A 418 2.56 -0.73 -4.81
N VAL A 419 2.34 -1.95 -5.27
CA VAL A 419 3.28 -2.73 -6.07
C VAL A 419 2.61 -3.11 -7.37
N GLU A 420 3.29 -2.87 -8.48
CA GLU A 420 2.84 -3.29 -9.81
C GLU A 420 3.97 -4.09 -10.48
N ILE A 421 3.67 -5.33 -10.87
CA ILE A 421 4.63 -6.29 -11.43
C ILE A 421 4.10 -6.70 -12.79
N PRO A 422 4.90 -6.59 -13.88
CA PRO A 422 4.55 -7.18 -15.17
C PRO A 422 4.51 -8.71 -15.05
N ASN A 423 3.54 -9.35 -15.71
CA ASN A 423 3.41 -10.82 -15.75
C ASN A 423 4.26 -11.43 -16.86
#